data_8ab70de5e9e6d61aa6111b4c0fdf7261
#
_entry.id   8ab70de5e9e6d61aa6111b4c0fdf7261
#
_cell.length_a   1.000
_cell.length_b   1.000
_cell.length_c   1.000
_cell.angle_alpha   90.00
_cell.angle_beta   90.00
_cell.angle_gamma   90.00
#
_symmetry.space_group_name_H-M   'P 1'
#
loop_
_entity.id
_entity.type
_entity.pdbx_description
1 polymer ?
#
loop_
_entity_poly.entity_id
_entity_poly.type
_entity_poly.pdbx_seq_one_letter_code
_entity_poly.pdbx_strand_id
1 'polypeptide(L)'
;MVFDGHEAFAEELRTTGELLGFVALAEPAASTTVRVRDGVVDASDGPYVEAKEFLAGYYAVDTETVQRAVELAARIPDAAFNAIEVRPVMNETGLEM
;
A
#
# COMPACT_ATOMS: atom_id res chain seq x y z
N MET A 1 6.58 -16.30 7.38
CA MET A 1 6.08 -15.84 6.08
C MET A 1 5.76 -14.36 6.13
N VAL A 2 6.01 -13.65 5.03
CA VAL A 2 5.85 -12.20 5.00
C VAL A 2 4.43 -11.78 5.33
N PHE A 3 3.44 -12.51 4.77
CA PHE A 3 2.04 -12.16 5.00
C PHE A 3 1.66 -12.23 6.48
N ASP A 4 2.14 -13.26 7.18
CA ASP A 4 1.87 -13.39 8.60
C ASP A 4 2.50 -12.25 9.40
N GLY A 5 3.69 -11.82 8.98
CA GLY A 5 4.35 -10.68 9.63
C GLY A 5 3.56 -9.39 9.45
N HIS A 6 2.95 -9.19 8.28
CA HIS A 6 2.10 -8.03 8.02
C HIS A 6 0.86 -8.07 8.90
N GLU A 7 0.25 -9.23 9.06
CA GLU A 7 -0.93 -9.36 9.90
C GLU A 7 -0.62 -9.00 11.35
N ALA A 8 0.49 -9.51 11.86
CA ALA A 8 0.89 -9.22 13.24
C ALA A 8 1.18 -7.75 13.45
N PHE A 9 1.85 -7.12 12.48
CA PHE A 9 2.18 -5.70 12.56
C PHE A 9 0.92 -4.85 12.51
N ALA A 10 0.00 -5.18 11.61
CA ALA A 10 -1.26 -4.45 11.50
C ALA A 10 -2.04 -4.54 12.81
N GLU A 11 -2.06 -5.71 13.43
CA GLU A 11 -2.77 -5.88 14.70
C GLU A 11 -2.15 -5.01 15.79
N GLU A 12 -0.83 -4.93 15.81
CA GLU A 12 -0.13 -4.08 16.77
C GLU A 12 -0.54 -2.61 16.57
N LEU A 13 -0.60 -2.16 15.33
CA LEU A 13 -0.97 -0.78 15.04
C LEU A 13 -2.44 -0.49 15.34
N ARG A 14 -3.30 -1.50 15.25
CA ARG A 14 -4.69 -1.35 15.70
C ARG A 14 -4.73 -1.07 17.19
N THR A 15 -3.90 -1.78 17.94
CA THR A 15 -3.85 -1.63 19.39
C THR A 15 -3.39 -0.23 19.79
N THR A 16 -2.44 0.36 19.06
CA THR A 16 -1.98 1.71 19.36
C THR A 16 -2.94 2.77 18.84
N GLY A 17 -3.87 2.40 17.98
CA GLY A 17 -4.79 3.34 17.36
C GLY A 17 -4.24 4.04 16.14
N GLU A 18 -3.06 3.63 15.69
CA GLU A 18 -2.40 4.29 14.55
C GLU A 18 -2.84 3.74 13.19
N LEU A 19 -3.42 2.55 13.13
CA LEU A 19 -3.78 1.95 11.86
C LEU A 19 -5.10 2.48 11.34
N LEU A 20 -5.09 3.05 10.14
CA LEU A 20 -6.31 3.43 9.42
C LEU A 20 -6.70 2.37 8.42
N GLY A 21 -5.74 1.71 7.81
CA GLY A 21 -6.02 0.65 6.86
C GLY A 21 -4.75 -0.04 6.40
N PHE A 22 -4.92 -1.25 5.93
CA PHE A 22 -3.83 -2.06 5.39
C PHE A 22 -4.39 -2.81 4.18
N VAL A 23 -3.69 -2.69 3.06
CA VAL A 23 -4.11 -3.30 1.81
C VAL A 23 -2.94 -4.04 1.20
N ALA A 24 -3.16 -5.29 0.84
CA ALA A 24 -2.20 -6.07 0.05
C ALA A 24 -2.78 -6.22 -1.35
N LEU A 25 -1.97 -5.99 -2.36
CA LEU A 25 -2.38 -6.06 -3.74
C LEU A 25 -1.91 -7.35 -4.38
N ALA A 26 -2.69 -7.85 -5.33
CA ALA A 26 -2.28 -9.00 -6.12
C ALA A 26 -1.07 -8.62 -6.99
N GLU A 27 -0.41 -9.63 -7.53
CA GLU A 27 0.74 -9.39 -8.40
C GLU A 27 0.32 -8.65 -9.67
N PRO A 28 1.24 -7.92 -10.31
CA PRO A 28 0.90 -7.14 -11.51
C PRO A 28 0.28 -7.95 -12.65
N ALA A 29 0.64 -9.22 -12.76
CA ALA A 29 0.06 -10.07 -13.81
C ALA A 29 -1.46 -10.21 -13.68
N ALA A 30 -2.00 -9.99 -12.48
CA ALA A 30 -3.45 -10.05 -12.25
C ALA A 30 -4.15 -8.72 -12.54
N SER A 31 -3.40 -7.73 -13.00
CA SER A 31 -3.93 -6.39 -13.26
C SER A 31 -4.68 -6.32 -14.58
N THR A 32 -5.53 -5.31 -14.68
CA THR A 32 -6.18 -4.95 -15.95
C THR A 32 -5.89 -3.47 -16.16
N THR A 33 -5.40 -3.13 -17.33
CA THR A 33 -5.16 -1.74 -17.71
C THR A 33 -6.33 -1.25 -18.53
N VAL A 34 -6.86 -0.09 -18.14
CA VAL A 34 -8.03 0.49 -18.82
C VAL A 34 -7.62 1.82 -19.43
N ARG A 35 -7.95 2.01 -20.70
CA ARG A 35 -7.74 3.27 -21.39
C ARG A 35 -9.06 3.72 -21.99
N VAL A 36 -9.22 5.02 -22.08
CA VAL A 36 -10.39 5.61 -22.76
C VAL A 36 -9.86 6.55 -23.84
N ARG A 37 -10.23 6.28 -25.07
CA ARG A 37 -9.84 7.09 -26.23
C ARG A 37 -11.09 7.41 -27.03
N ASP A 38 -11.36 8.70 -27.24
CA ASP A 38 -12.52 9.15 -28.00
C ASP A 38 -13.82 8.52 -27.50
N GLY A 39 -13.95 8.39 -26.19
CA GLY A 39 -15.12 7.81 -25.56
C GLY A 39 -15.20 6.30 -25.61
N VAL A 40 -14.19 5.64 -26.16
CA VAL A 40 -14.15 4.18 -26.24
C VAL A 40 -13.28 3.62 -25.13
N VAL A 41 -13.82 2.64 -24.40
CA VAL A 41 -13.11 1.96 -23.32
C VAL A 41 -12.35 0.78 -23.91
N ASP A 42 -11.07 0.73 -23.58
CA ASP A 42 -10.20 -0.38 -23.97
C ASP A 42 -9.58 -0.97 -22.72
N ALA A 43 -9.80 -2.25 -22.49
CA ALA A 43 -9.28 -2.95 -21.32
C ALA A 43 -8.37 -4.07 -21.79
N SER A 44 -7.17 -4.15 -21.21
CA SER A 44 -6.22 -5.19 -21.55
C SER A 44 -5.61 -5.78 -20.29
N ASP A 45 -5.24 -7.06 -20.36
CA ASP A 45 -4.63 -7.74 -19.24
C ASP A 45 -3.23 -7.25 -18.98
N GLY A 46 -2.86 -7.19 -17.70
CA GLY A 46 -1.53 -6.83 -17.29
C GLY A 46 -1.41 -5.37 -16.88
N PRO A 47 -0.26 -4.99 -16.34
CA PRO A 47 -0.04 -3.63 -15.86
C PRO A 47 0.22 -2.66 -16.99
N TYR A 48 -0.06 -1.38 -16.71
CA TYR A 48 0.14 -0.31 -17.69
C TYR A 48 1.62 -0.22 -18.10
N VAL A 49 2.49 -0.34 -17.10
CA VAL A 49 3.94 -0.30 -17.34
C VAL A 49 4.54 -1.51 -16.66
N GLU A 50 5.35 -2.26 -17.40
CA GLU A 50 6.10 -3.35 -16.81
C GLU A 50 7.34 -2.75 -16.13
N ALA A 51 7.52 -3.09 -14.88
CA ALA A 51 8.65 -2.59 -14.10
C ALA A 51 9.11 -3.67 -13.15
N LYS A 52 10.38 -3.59 -12.76
CA LYS A 52 10.92 -4.51 -11.76
C LYS A 52 10.34 -4.24 -10.39
N GLU A 53 9.97 -2.99 -10.14
CA GLU A 53 9.39 -2.59 -8.86
C GLU A 53 7.96 -2.14 -9.07
N PHE A 54 7.09 -2.52 -8.16
CA PHE A 54 5.68 -2.20 -8.25
C PHE A 54 5.12 -2.09 -6.83
N LEU A 55 3.99 -1.41 -6.73
CA LEU A 55 3.31 -1.27 -5.44
C LEU A 55 2.65 -2.60 -5.07
N ALA A 56 3.11 -3.20 -3.99
CA ALA A 56 2.57 -4.49 -3.52
C ALA A 56 1.47 -4.30 -2.49
N GLY A 57 1.37 -3.12 -1.90
CA GLY A 57 0.37 -2.84 -0.89
C GLY A 57 0.74 -1.59 -0.14
N TYR A 58 -0.08 -1.23 0.83
CA TYR A 58 0.21 -0.06 1.63
C TYR A 58 -0.46 -0.15 3.00
N TYR A 59 0.09 0.65 3.92
CA TYR A 59 -0.52 0.91 5.22
C TYR A 59 -0.93 2.37 5.24
N ALA A 60 -2.14 2.65 5.70
CA ALA A 60 -2.55 4.02 5.98
C ALA A 60 -2.52 4.17 7.48
N VAL A 61 -1.78 5.16 7.97
CA VAL A 61 -1.59 5.35 9.40
C VAL A 61 -1.86 6.80 9.79
N ASP A 62 -2.26 6.98 11.04
CA ASP A 62 -2.45 8.30 11.62
C ASP A 62 -1.39 8.45 12.71
N THR A 63 -0.39 9.28 12.45
CA THR A 63 0.70 9.49 13.38
C THR A 63 0.84 10.96 13.71
N GLU A 64 1.37 11.25 14.90
CA GLU A 64 1.51 12.64 15.32
C GLU A 64 2.58 13.38 14.53
N THR A 65 3.59 12.64 14.04
CA THR A 65 4.70 13.25 13.31
C THR A 65 5.10 12.36 12.14
N VAL A 66 5.77 12.96 11.16
CA VAL A 66 6.36 12.20 10.05
C VAL A 66 7.43 11.25 10.58
N GLN A 67 8.15 11.67 11.62
CA GLN A 67 9.18 10.83 12.21
C GLN A 67 8.57 9.52 12.73
N ARG A 68 7.41 9.58 13.36
CA ARG A 68 6.74 8.37 13.83
C ARG A 68 6.37 7.47 12.66
N ALA A 69 5.89 8.04 11.56
CA ALA A 69 5.55 7.25 10.37
C ALA A 69 6.80 6.54 9.82
N VAL A 70 7.95 7.23 9.83
CA VAL A 70 9.20 6.62 9.38
C VAL A 70 9.60 5.46 10.29
N GLU A 71 9.44 5.63 11.60
CA GLU A 71 9.73 4.55 12.54
C GLU A 71 8.86 3.33 12.28
N LEU A 72 7.58 3.55 12.00
CA LEU A 72 6.68 2.45 11.68
C LEU A 72 7.05 1.81 10.36
N ALA A 73 7.40 2.61 9.36
CA ALA A 73 7.81 2.08 8.04
C ALA A 73 9.00 1.14 8.15
N ALA A 74 9.94 1.48 9.03
CA ALA A 74 11.13 0.66 9.23
C ALA A 74 10.80 -0.72 9.81
N ARG A 75 9.64 -0.87 10.41
CA ARG A 75 9.21 -2.13 11.02
C ARG A 75 8.34 -2.98 10.12
N ILE A 76 7.98 -2.48 8.94
CA ILE A 76 7.23 -3.28 7.97
C ILE A 76 8.12 -4.44 7.53
N PRO A 77 7.59 -5.68 7.51
CA PRO A 77 8.43 -6.85 7.21
C PRO A 77 9.26 -6.74 5.93
N ASP A 78 8.70 -6.08 4.89
CA ASP A 78 9.39 -5.96 3.62
C ASP A 78 10.52 -4.93 3.64
N ALA A 79 10.61 -4.10 4.67
CA ALA A 79 11.63 -3.05 4.72
C ALA A 79 13.05 -3.61 4.68
N ALA A 80 13.22 -4.86 5.14
CA ALA A 80 14.53 -5.50 5.13
C ALA A 80 14.97 -5.93 3.74
N PHE A 81 14.04 -6.07 2.80
CA PHE A 81 14.31 -6.58 1.46
C PHE A 81 14.08 -5.54 0.38
N ASN A 82 13.18 -4.62 0.63
CA ASN A 82 12.74 -3.62 -0.34
C ASN A 82 12.71 -2.26 0.33
N ALA A 83 12.44 -1.24 -0.47
CA ALA A 83 12.26 0.09 0.08
C ALA A 83 10.79 0.30 0.43
N ILE A 84 10.58 1.08 1.49
CA ILE A 84 9.25 1.50 1.89
C ILE A 84 9.19 3.02 1.68
N GLU A 85 8.20 3.47 0.94
CA GLU A 85 8.01 4.89 0.71
C GLU A 85 6.96 5.42 1.69
N VAL A 86 7.26 6.52 2.33
CA VAL A 86 6.31 7.20 3.22
C VAL A 86 5.80 8.43 2.51
N ARG A 87 4.48 8.54 2.39
CA ARG A 87 3.88 9.64 1.64
C ARG A 87 2.69 10.20 2.41
N PRO A 88 2.64 11.51 2.63
CA PRO A 88 1.46 12.10 3.26
C PRO A 88 0.20 11.88 2.43
N VAL A 89 -0.91 11.64 3.11
CA VAL A 89 -2.20 11.52 2.45
C VAL A 89 -2.76 12.92 2.30
N MET A 90 -3.06 13.30 1.09
CA MET A 90 -3.55 14.64 0.79
C MET A 90 -5.06 14.75 0.93
N ASN A 91 -5.75 13.65 0.66
CA ASN A 91 -7.20 13.62 0.70
C ASN A 91 -7.63 12.19 1.00
N GLU A 92 -8.45 12.01 2.01
CA GLU A 92 -8.87 10.68 2.39
C GLU A 92 -10.39 10.57 2.34
N THR A 93 -10.85 9.47 1.74
CA THR A 93 -12.26 9.14 1.67
C THR A 93 -12.35 7.63 1.84
N GLY A 94 -13.17 7.20 2.80
CA GLY A 94 -13.34 5.78 3.03
C GLY A 94 -12.28 5.16 3.94
N LEU A 95 -11.50 5.97 4.64
CA LEU A 95 -10.49 5.50 5.59
C LEU A 95 -10.96 5.61 7.04
N GLU A 96 -12.22 5.89 7.27
CA GLU A 96 -12.74 5.91 8.64
C GLU A 96 -12.76 4.49 9.19
N MET A 97 -12.34 4.37 10.42
CA MET A 97 -12.29 3.08 11.10
C MET A 97 -13.26 3.02 12.26
#